data_03d29252430316a61bc42a5e5c6bc810
#
_entry.id   03d29252430316a61bc42a5e5c6bc810
#
_cell.length_a   1.000
_cell.length_b   1.000
_cell.length_c   1.000
_cell.angle_alpha   90.00
_cell.angle_beta   90.00
_cell.angle_gamma   90.00
#
_symmetry.space_group_name_H-M   'P 1'
#
loop_
_entity.id
_entity.type
_entity.pdbx_description
1 polymer ?
#
loop_
_entity_poly.entity_id
_entity_poly.type
_entity_poly.pdbx_seq_one_letter_code
_entity_poly.pdbx_strand_id
1 'polypeptide(L)'
;MKKTKRIGIIYDPLNLSTTMVVRGGSLTQTHSAETGEYIPDRSLTPLVIRPEVYVNDPNGVIENGKAALTGIFWYEIPQDMLSQIQDDSYITGELSRFLITGQTSGYSVAQDGTLTVTKNIPYLEPKVLVFTASYPDTRSGKVLRIQATATLSTVSLTEAASLSLDKPASFAFNPIADTGVRTIKATFLLGGKAPDTNKCNVAYWWYKTIDGKETIIDPEEDLFYENGQNTDTLTIDPRYIDGKVKISCKVEYALSGEALPASPTDDCLKDETTVVRRYPD
;
A
#
# COMPACT_ATOMS: atom_id res chain seq x y z
N MET A 1 -67.97 -15.28 40.51
CA MET A 1 -66.71 -14.65 40.07
C MET A 1 -66.09 -15.46 38.90
N LYS A 2 -66.10 -14.95 37.66
CA LYS A 2 -65.39 -15.60 36.53
C LYS A 2 -63.92 -15.26 36.63
N LYS A 3 -63.04 -16.25 36.89
CA LYS A 3 -61.60 -16.09 36.82
C LYS A 3 -61.15 -16.16 35.34
N THR A 4 -60.78 -15.06 34.77
CA THR A 4 -60.18 -15.01 33.39
C THR A 4 -58.70 -15.40 33.50
N LYS A 5 -58.35 -16.56 32.96
CA LYS A 5 -56.95 -17.01 32.85
C LYS A 5 -56.40 -16.40 31.59
N ARG A 6 -55.47 -15.49 31.70
CA ARG A 6 -54.67 -15.01 30.50
C ARG A 6 -53.59 -16.03 30.20
N ILE A 7 -53.63 -16.57 29.02
CA ILE A 7 -52.55 -17.42 28.47
C ILE A 7 -51.62 -16.47 27.72
N GLY A 8 -50.44 -16.27 28.24
CA GLY A 8 -49.39 -15.57 27.48
C GLY A 8 -48.65 -16.56 26.60
N ILE A 9 -48.44 -16.20 25.35
CA ILE A 9 -47.56 -16.95 24.43
C ILE A 9 -46.14 -16.50 24.73
N ILE A 10 -45.25 -17.45 25.01
CA ILE A 10 -43.82 -17.21 25.18
C ILE A 10 -43.14 -17.70 23.88
N TYR A 11 -42.45 -16.82 23.22
CA TYR A 11 -41.66 -17.16 22.04
C TYR A 11 -40.21 -17.38 22.43
N ASP A 12 -39.56 -18.36 21.79
CA ASP A 12 -38.11 -18.49 21.84
C ASP A 12 -37.45 -17.26 21.18
N PRO A 13 -36.28 -16.84 21.66
CA PRO A 13 -35.56 -15.72 21.07
C PRO A 13 -35.29 -15.92 19.57
N LEU A 14 -35.35 -14.83 18.77
CA LEU A 14 -34.89 -14.84 17.40
C LEU A 14 -33.38 -15.00 17.35
N ASN A 15 -32.92 -15.80 16.40
CA ASN A 15 -31.49 -15.87 16.07
C ASN A 15 -31.21 -14.87 14.96
N LEU A 16 -30.39 -13.85 15.23
CA LEU A 16 -29.91 -12.90 14.27
C LEU A 16 -28.45 -13.19 13.93
N SER A 17 -28.13 -13.32 12.66
CA SER A 17 -26.75 -13.44 12.17
C SER A 17 -26.41 -12.25 11.28
N THR A 18 -25.22 -11.67 11.49
CA THR A 18 -24.74 -10.52 10.73
C THR A 18 -23.48 -10.89 9.98
N THR A 19 -23.43 -10.58 8.68
CA THR A 19 -22.27 -10.76 7.83
C THR A 19 -21.93 -9.44 7.16
N MET A 20 -20.64 -9.08 7.15
CA MET A 20 -20.11 -7.95 6.39
C MET A 20 -19.61 -8.44 5.03
N VAL A 21 -20.33 -8.12 3.96
CA VAL A 21 -19.91 -8.42 2.59
C VAL A 21 -19.01 -7.29 2.09
N VAL A 22 -17.76 -7.60 1.80
CA VAL A 22 -16.76 -6.63 1.33
C VAL A 22 -16.57 -6.78 -0.17
N ARG A 23 -16.56 -5.67 -0.91
CA ARG A 23 -16.34 -5.59 -2.35
C ARG A 23 -15.41 -4.43 -2.70
N GLY A 24 -14.77 -4.49 -3.86
CA GLY A 24 -13.86 -3.44 -4.34
C GLY A 24 -12.47 -3.48 -3.71
N GLY A 25 -12.14 -4.53 -2.95
CA GLY A 25 -10.84 -4.71 -2.31
C GLY A 25 -10.90 -5.38 -0.96
N SER A 26 -9.84 -5.21 -0.17
CA SER A 26 -9.70 -5.73 1.18
C SER A 26 -9.94 -4.64 2.24
N LEU A 27 -10.30 -5.04 3.46
CA LEU A 27 -10.28 -4.14 4.63
C LEU A 27 -8.86 -3.64 4.94
N THR A 28 -7.83 -4.39 4.54
CA THR A 28 -6.42 -4.01 4.68
C THR A 28 -5.89 -3.53 3.34
N GLN A 29 -5.19 -2.39 3.34
CA GLN A 29 -4.40 -1.86 2.23
C GLN A 29 -2.91 -2.11 2.47
N THR A 30 -2.11 -2.06 1.42
CA THR A 30 -0.67 -1.88 1.52
C THR A 30 -0.31 -0.44 1.16
N HIS A 31 0.71 0.10 1.81
CA HIS A 31 1.27 1.41 1.51
C HIS A 31 2.78 1.27 1.30
N SER A 32 3.26 1.69 0.14
CA SER A 32 4.68 1.80 -0.13
C SER A 32 5.20 3.10 0.46
N ALA A 33 6.13 3.01 1.39
CA ALA A 33 6.79 4.19 1.95
C ALA A 33 7.64 4.89 0.87
N GLU A 34 8.21 4.11 -0.06
CA GLU A 34 9.11 4.57 -1.11
C GLU A 34 8.37 5.32 -2.22
N THR A 35 7.22 4.83 -2.67
CA THR A 35 6.46 5.47 -3.75
C THR A 35 5.30 6.31 -3.25
N GLY A 36 4.89 6.14 -1.98
CA GLY A 36 3.71 6.74 -1.40
C GLY A 36 2.39 6.18 -1.97
N GLU A 37 2.44 5.04 -2.67
CA GLU A 37 1.27 4.42 -3.28
C GLU A 37 0.51 3.55 -2.29
N TYR A 38 -0.82 3.54 -2.43
CA TYR A 38 -1.71 2.63 -1.74
C TYR A 38 -2.22 1.55 -2.68
N ILE A 39 -2.28 0.29 -2.23
CA ILE A 39 -2.77 -0.85 -3.00
C ILE A 39 -3.80 -1.63 -2.17
N PRO A 40 -5.07 -1.70 -2.59
CA PRO A 40 -5.67 -0.87 -3.64
C PRO A 40 -5.79 0.60 -3.21
N ASP A 41 -5.67 1.53 -4.16
CA ASP A 41 -5.98 2.94 -3.92
C ASP A 41 -7.50 3.12 -3.88
N ARG A 42 -8.04 3.40 -2.70
CA ARG A 42 -9.49 3.55 -2.49
C ARG A 42 -10.05 4.82 -3.11
N SER A 43 -9.23 5.79 -3.44
CA SER A 43 -9.69 6.97 -4.17
C SER A 43 -10.06 6.65 -5.63
N LEU A 44 -9.42 5.61 -6.20
CA LEU A 44 -9.67 5.12 -7.56
C LEU A 44 -10.59 3.88 -7.56
N THR A 45 -10.44 3.01 -6.57
CA THR A 45 -11.22 1.77 -6.42
C THR A 45 -11.84 1.74 -5.02
N PRO A 46 -13.02 2.35 -4.84
CA PRO A 46 -13.67 2.45 -3.54
C PRO A 46 -13.95 1.08 -2.91
N LEU A 47 -13.72 0.98 -1.59
CA LEU A 47 -14.12 -0.18 -0.82
C LEU A 47 -15.60 -0.08 -0.48
N VAL A 48 -16.36 -1.13 -0.73
CA VAL A 48 -17.78 -1.22 -0.41
C VAL A 48 -18.01 -2.27 0.65
N ILE A 49 -18.62 -1.89 1.77
CA ILE A 49 -18.97 -2.78 2.89
C ILE A 49 -20.48 -2.80 3.00
N ARG A 50 -21.07 -3.97 2.77
CA ARG A 50 -22.52 -4.17 2.88
C ARG A 50 -22.83 -5.11 4.03
N PRO A 51 -23.50 -4.62 5.08
CA PRO A 51 -23.98 -5.48 6.15
C PRO A 51 -25.19 -6.28 5.66
N GLU A 52 -25.18 -7.56 5.89
CA GLU A 52 -26.31 -8.44 5.65
C GLU A 52 -26.69 -9.12 6.95
N VAL A 53 -27.94 -8.96 7.34
CA VAL A 53 -28.50 -9.53 8.57
C VAL A 53 -29.59 -10.51 8.20
N TYR A 54 -29.51 -11.69 8.76
CA TYR A 54 -30.50 -12.76 8.57
C TYR A 54 -31.19 -13.06 9.89
N VAL A 55 -32.49 -13.24 9.80
CA VAL A 55 -33.34 -13.66 10.92
C VAL A 55 -33.70 -15.14 10.77
N ASN A 56 -33.60 -15.87 11.85
CA ASN A 56 -34.11 -17.23 11.97
C ASN A 56 -35.04 -17.33 13.20
N ASP A 57 -36.29 -17.65 12.94
CA ASP A 57 -37.33 -17.85 13.98
C ASP A 57 -37.50 -19.33 14.30
N PRO A 58 -37.07 -19.79 15.49
CA PRO A 58 -37.29 -21.19 15.91
C PRO A 58 -38.75 -21.59 15.98
N ASN A 59 -39.66 -20.63 16.19
CA ASN A 59 -41.09 -20.89 16.30
C ASN A 59 -41.84 -20.84 14.97
N GLY A 60 -41.18 -20.44 13.89
CA GLY A 60 -41.74 -20.40 12.53
C GLY A 60 -42.89 -19.38 12.34
N VAL A 61 -42.98 -18.35 13.18
CA VAL A 61 -43.99 -17.29 13.07
C VAL A 61 -43.54 -16.19 12.09
N ILE A 62 -42.25 -15.94 12.04
CA ILE A 62 -41.62 -15.02 11.10
C ILE A 62 -40.91 -15.86 10.06
N GLU A 63 -41.01 -15.46 8.78
CA GLU A 63 -40.28 -16.10 7.69
C GLU A 63 -38.75 -15.89 7.86
N ASN A 64 -38.02 -17.01 7.81
CA ASN A 64 -36.59 -17.00 7.90
C ASN A 64 -35.99 -16.37 6.63
N GLY A 65 -35.01 -15.47 6.79
CA GLY A 65 -34.39 -14.81 5.65
C GLY A 65 -33.71 -13.49 5.99
N LYS A 66 -33.52 -12.65 4.97
CA LYS A 66 -32.89 -11.35 5.14
C LYS A 66 -33.78 -10.41 5.96
N ALA A 67 -33.23 -9.86 7.04
CA ALA A 67 -33.93 -8.99 7.94
C ALA A 67 -34.18 -7.59 7.33
N ALA A 68 -35.39 -7.08 7.45
CA ALA A 68 -35.72 -5.68 7.15
C ALA A 68 -35.28 -4.80 8.33
N LEU A 69 -34.22 -4.07 8.16
CA LEU A 69 -33.59 -3.27 9.22
C LEU A 69 -34.14 -1.85 9.24
N THR A 70 -34.14 -1.25 10.44
CA THR A 70 -34.46 0.15 10.70
C THR A 70 -33.32 0.79 11.51
N GLY A 71 -33.22 2.12 11.55
CA GLY A 71 -32.23 2.82 12.38
C GLY A 71 -30.81 2.38 12.04
N ILE A 72 -30.46 2.40 10.75
CA ILE A 72 -29.15 1.98 10.24
C ILE A 72 -28.17 3.14 10.39
N PHE A 73 -27.05 2.90 11.10
CA PHE A 73 -26.01 3.88 11.30
C PHE A 73 -24.62 3.24 11.20
N TRP A 74 -23.65 4.07 10.80
CA TRP A 74 -22.24 3.76 10.81
C TRP A 74 -21.48 4.79 11.62
N TYR A 75 -20.43 4.34 12.31
CA TYR A 75 -19.55 5.17 13.12
C TYR A 75 -18.11 4.86 12.78
N GLU A 76 -17.24 5.90 12.70
CA GLU A 76 -15.78 5.73 12.70
C GLU A 76 -15.27 6.05 14.10
N ILE A 77 -14.83 5.06 14.85
CA ILE A 77 -14.39 5.20 16.23
C ILE A 77 -12.87 5.00 16.36
N PRO A 78 -12.21 5.64 17.34
CA PRO A 78 -10.87 5.31 17.73
C PRO A 78 -10.76 3.86 18.21
N GLN A 79 -9.60 3.22 17.93
CA GLN A 79 -9.37 1.80 18.27
C GLN A 79 -9.47 1.52 19.77
N ASP A 80 -9.00 2.46 20.60
CA ASP A 80 -9.04 2.38 22.06
C ASP A 80 -10.45 2.43 22.66
N MET A 81 -11.40 2.96 21.91
CA MET A 81 -12.81 3.02 22.32
C MET A 81 -13.61 1.76 22.00
N LEU A 82 -13.06 0.83 21.22
CA LEU A 82 -13.78 -0.39 20.81
C LEU A 82 -14.25 -1.23 22.01
N SER A 83 -13.45 -1.31 23.07
CA SER A 83 -13.80 -2.05 24.29
C SER A 83 -14.94 -1.42 25.09
N GLN A 84 -15.23 -0.14 24.83
CA GLN A 84 -16.26 0.61 25.54
C GLN A 84 -17.66 0.49 24.92
N ILE A 85 -17.75 -0.11 23.70
CA ILE A 85 -19.01 -0.26 22.94
C ILE A 85 -19.86 -1.46 23.43
N GLN A 86 -19.54 -2.03 24.56
CA GLN A 86 -20.25 -3.22 25.05
C GLN A 86 -21.65 -2.92 25.59
N ASP A 87 -22.01 -1.66 25.84
CA ASP A 87 -23.28 -1.23 26.37
C ASP A 87 -24.09 -0.37 25.37
N ASP A 88 -25.34 -0.71 25.15
CA ASP A 88 -26.28 0.00 24.28
C ASP A 88 -26.43 1.50 24.61
N SER A 89 -26.25 1.90 25.86
CA SER A 89 -26.33 3.29 26.30
C SER A 89 -25.19 4.14 25.80
N TYR A 90 -24.04 3.53 25.55
CA TYR A 90 -22.85 4.22 25.09
C TYR A 90 -22.96 4.66 23.60
N ILE A 91 -23.66 3.84 22.79
CA ILE A 91 -23.86 4.12 21.36
C ILE A 91 -24.70 5.38 21.11
N THR A 92 -25.67 5.66 21.99
CA THR A 92 -26.60 6.80 21.80
C THR A 92 -26.07 8.14 22.31
N GLY A 93 -25.07 8.14 23.21
CA GLY A 93 -24.50 9.35 23.81
C GLY A 93 -23.16 9.76 23.23
N GLU A 94 -22.13 9.09 23.68
CA GLU A 94 -20.74 9.45 23.35
C GLU A 94 -20.33 9.18 21.90
N LEU A 95 -20.94 8.18 21.24
CA LEU A 95 -20.61 7.84 19.85
C LEU A 95 -21.28 8.75 18.83
N SER A 96 -22.24 9.57 19.18
CA SER A 96 -22.94 10.46 18.24
C SER A 96 -21.96 11.38 17.49
N ARG A 97 -20.85 11.77 18.12
CA ARG A 97 -19.79 12.58 17.52
C ARG A 97 -18.97 11.86 16.42
N PHE A 98 -19.02 10.53 16.39
CA PHE A 98 -18.32 9.70 15.43
C PHE A 98 -19.23 9.19 14.32
N LEU A 99 -20.49 9.63 14.30
CA LEU A 99 -21.48 9.21 13.32
C LEU A 99 -21.08 9.63 11.90
N ILE A 100 -21.05 8.64 11.01
CA ILE A 100 -20.87 8.88 9.58
C ILE A 100 -22.23 9.27 9.00
N THR A 101 -22.41 10.56 8.69
CA THR A 101 -23.66 11.09 8.13
C THR A 101 -23.46 11.47 6.66
N GLY A 102 -24.27 10.90 5.78
CA GLY A 102 -24.29 11.26 4.36
C GLY A 102 -22.92 11.07 3.68
N GLN A 103 -22.47 12.09 2.96
CA GLN A 103 -21.11 12.16 2.39
C GLN A 103 -20.20 12.93 3.35
N THR A 104 -19.67 12.28 4.33
CA THR A 104 -18.57 12.80 5.12
C THR A 104 -17.25 12.49 4.42
N SER A 105 -16.20 13.27 4.70
CA SER A 105 -14.89 13.17 4.06
C SER A 105 -14.40 11.72 3.91
N GLY A 106 -14.51 11.18 2.71
CA GLY A 106 -14.06 9.83 2.33
C GLY A 106 -15.02 8.68 2.69
N TYR A 107 -16.27 8.96 3.09
CA TYR A 107 -17.32 7.96 3.32
C TYR A 107 -18.64 8.36 2.70
N SER A 108 -19.42 7.38 2.25
CA SER A 108 -20.84 7.57 1.93
C SER A 108 -21.67 6.36 2.37
N VAL A 109 -22.86 6.62 2.89
CA VAL A 109 -23.79 5.59 3.39
C VAL A 109 -25.05 5.62 2.54
N ALA A 110 -25.39 4.49 1.92
CA ALA A 110 -26.62 4.32 1.16
C ALA A 110 -27.80 3.97 2.09
N GLN A 111 -29.03 4.10 1.59
CA GLN A 111 -30.25 3.82 2.38
C GLN A 111 -30.36 2.36 2.85
N ASP A 112 -29.76 1.41 2.12
CA ASP A 112 -29.72 -0.01 2.49
C ASP A 112 -28.61 -0.34 3.50
N GLY A 113 -27.91 0.67 4.01
CA GLY A 113 -26.82 0.54 4.97
C GLY A 113 -25.47 0.21 4.32
N THR A 114 -25.38 0.19 2.99
CA THR A 114 -24.09 0.00 2.32
C THR A 114 -23.18 1.19 2.57
N LEU A 115 -21.98 0.93 3.10
CA LEU A 115 -20.93 1.93 3.31
C LEU A 115 -19.92 1.86 2.16
N THR A 116 -19.65 3.00 1.54
CA THR A 116 -18.57 3.16 0.55
C THR A 116 -17.45 3.99 1.16
N VAL A 117 -16.21 3.50 1.06
CA VAL A 117 -14.99 4.14 1.57
C VAL A 117 -14.13 4.55 0.37
N THR A 118 -13.93 5.85 0.21
CA THR A 118 -13.16 6.45 -0.90
C THR A 118 -11.84 7.06 -0.45
N LYS A 119 -11.51 6.97 0.85
CA LYS A 119 -10.24 7.46 1.39
C LYS A 119 -9.28 6.32 1.69
N ASN A 120 -7.99 6.57 1.48
CA ASN A 120 -6.94 5.70 1.97
C ASN A 120 -6.76 5.88 3.48
N ILE A 121 -6.42 4.80 4.17
CA ILE A 121 -6.18 4.81 5.62
C ILE A 121 -4.69 5.01 5.84
N PRO A 122 -4.26 6.03 6.61
CA PRO A 122 -2.86 6.23 6.89
C PRO A 122 -2.22 5.01 7.56
N TYR A 123 -0.95 4.77 7.27
CA TYR A 123 -0.17 3.74 7.94
C TYR A 123 -0.10 4.05 9.45
N LEU A 124 -0.23 3.03 10.30
CA LEU A 124 -0.30 3.11 11.76
C LEU A 124 -1.54 3.79 12.36
N GLU A 125 -2.53 4.18 11.54
CA GLU A 125 -3.78 4.78 12.02
C GLU A 125 -5.00 3.93 11.63
N PRO A 126 -5.16 2.70 12.15
CA PRO A 126 -6.32 1.87 11.84
C PRO A 126 -7.60 2.59 12.25
N LYS A 127 -8.65 2.41 11.44
CA LYS A 127 -9.98 2.97 11.71
C LYS A 127 -10.96 1.85 11.98
N VAL A 128 -11.68 1.93 13.11
CA VAL A 128 -12.71 0.97 13.45
C VAL A 128 -14.06 1.52 13.00
N LEU A 129 -14.72 0.76 12.15
CA LEU A 129 -16.08 1.05 11.69
C LEU A 129 -17.06 0.21 12.49
N VAL A 130 -18.07 0.85 13.05
CA VAL A 130 -19.16 0.19 13.77
C VAL A 130 -20.46 0.39 13.02
N PHE A 131 -21.06 -0.71 12.63
CA PHE A 131 -22.40 -0.76 12.08
C PHE A 131 -23.40 -1.01 13.20
N THR A 132 -24.49 -0.26 13.24
CA THR A 132 -25.62 -0.51 14.12
C THR A 132 -26.93 -0.47 13.35
N ALA A 133 -27.87 -1.31 13.74
CA ALA A 133 -29.20 -1.33 13.17
C ALA A 133 -30.19 -1.89 14.21
N SER A 134 -31.47 -1.75 13.89
CA SER A 134 -32.56 -2.30 14.70
C SER A 134 -33.46 -3.23 13.88
N TYR A 135 -33.92 -4.32 14.47
CA TYR A 135 -34.87 -5.22 13.88
C TYR A 135 -36.14 -5.28 14.81
N PRO A 136 -37.33 -4.92 14.32
CA PRO A 136 -38.55 -5.02 15.08
C PRO A 136 -39.06 -6.46 15.13
N ASP A 137 -39.02 -7.12 16.30
CA ASP A 137 -39.64 -8.43 16.48
C ASP A 137 -41.16 -8.27 16.66
N THR A 138 -41.90 -8.49 15.60
CA THR A 138 -43.35 -8.35 15.56
C THR A 138 -44.08 -9.36 16.45
N ARG A 139 -43.45 -10.50 16.83
CA ARG A 139 -44.04 -11.51 17.72
C ARG A 139 -44.09 -11.04 19.17
N SER A 140 -43.00 -10.43 19.63
CA SER A 140 -42.84 -9.98 21.01
C SER A 140 -43.09 -8.49 21.21
N GLY A 141 -43.16 -7.70 20.14
CA GLY A 141 -43.19 -6.24 20.15
C GLY A 141 -41.91 -5.59 20.61
N LYS A 142 -40.81 -6.35 20.72
CA LYS A 142 -39.48 -5.84 21.12
C LYS A 142 -38.69 -5.38 19.90
N VAL A 143 -37.79 -4.44 20.12
CA VAL A 143 -36.78 -4.05 19.12
C VAL A 143 -35.45 -4.71 19.49
N LEU A 144 -34.96 -5.53 18.57
CA LEU A 144 -33.66 -6.17 18.71
C LEU A 144 -32.59 -5.27 18.07
N ARG A 145 -31.52 -5.04 18.79
CA ARG A 145 -30.40 -4.26 18.30
C ARG A 145 -29.34 -5.16 17.69
N ILE A 146 -28.72 -4.66 16.63
CA ILE A 146 -27.69 -5.33 15.85
C ILE A 146 -26.49 -4.44 15.84
N GLN A 147 -25.33 -5.04 16.09
CA GLN A 147 -24.04 -4.38 15.99
C GLN A 147 -23.05 -5.29 15.30
N ALA A 148 -22.22 -4.70 14.44
CA ALA A 148 -21.09 -5.39 13.84
C ALA A 148 -19.94 -4.39 13.60
N THR A 149 -18.71 -4.90 13.56
CA THR A 149 -17.51 -4.08 13.43
C THR A 149 -16.67 -4.52 12.24
N ALA A 150 -15.99 -3.56 11.61
CA ALA A 150 -14.98 -3.80 10.60
C ALA A 150 -13.78 -2.88 10.86
N THR A 151 -12.56 -3.41 10.81
CA THR A 151 -11.36 -2.60 10.99
C THR A 151 -10.68 -2.36 9.66
N LEU A 152 -10.51 -1.09 9.30
CA LEU A 152 -9.71 -0.67 8.17
C LEU A 152 -8.28 -0.46 8.63
N SER A 153 -7.32 -1.06 7.94
CA SER A 153 -5.90 -0.94 8.28
C SER A 153 -5.05 -0.78 7.04
N THR A 154 -3.82 -0.33 7.28
CA THR A 154 -2.79 -0.26 6.25
C THR A 154 -1.53 -0.90 6.79
N VAL A 155 -0.91 -1.77 5.98
CA VAL A 155 0.39 -2.38 6.28
C VAL A 155 1.44 -1.72 5.40
N SER A 156 2.66 -1.55 5.93
CA SER A 156 3.78 -1.06 5.13
C SER A 156 4.24 -2.15 4.17
N LEU A 157 4.48 -1.74 2.93
CA LEU A 157 5.19 -2.51 1.93
C LEU A 157 6.57 -1.90 1.78
N THR A 158 7.62 -2.64 2.08
CA THR A 158 8.98 -2.25 1.74
C THR A 158 9.28 -2.75 0.35
N GLU A 159 9.53 -1.84 -0.58
CA GLU A 159 9.88 -2.18 -1.95
C GLU A 159 11.38 -2.41 -2.06
N ALA A 160 11.78 -3.51 -2.69
CA ALA A 160 13.18 -3.79 -2.95
C ALA A 160 13.71 -2.84 -4.04
N ALA A 161 14.76 -2.11 -3.71
CA ALA A 161 15.52 -1.35 -4.68
C ALA A 161 16.48 -2.30 -5.44
N SER A 162 16.65 -2.08 -6.73
CA SER A 162 17.57 -2.86 -7.56
C SER A 162 18.29 -1.97 -8.58
N LEU A 163 19.51 -2.35 -8.90
CA LEU A 163 20.34 -1.70 -9.89
C LEU A 163 20.87 -2.73 -10.88
N SER A 164 20.87 -2.41 -12.16
CA SER A 164 21.47 -3.23 -13.20
C SER A 164 22.11 -2.38 -14.27
N LEU A 165 23.24 -2.84 -14.80
CA LEU A 165 23.87 -2.25 -15.99
C LEU A 165 23.36 -2.94 -17.27
N ASP A 166 23.28 -2.19 -18.38
CA ASP A 166 22.88 -2.70 -19.70
C ASP A 166 23.98 -3.52 -20.39
N LYS A 167 25.12 -3.70 -19.75
CA LYS A 167 26.28 -4.45 -20.25
C LYS A 167 26.42 -5.79 -19.53
N PRO A 168 26.94 -6.83 -20.20
CA PRO A 168 27.30 -8.07 -19.54
C PRO A 168 28.43 -7.82 -18.52
N ALA A 169 28.68 -8.79 -17.64
CA ALA A 169 29.72 -8.70 -16.61
C ALA A 169 31.10 -8.39 -17.17
N SER A 170 31.34 -8.66 -18.48
CA SER A 170 32.52 -8.27 -19.21
C SER A 170 32.20 -8.12 -20.69
N PHE A 171 32.72 -7.07 -21.30
CA PHE A 171 32.68 -6.90 -22.75
C PHE A 171 34.06 -6.49 -23.30
N ALA A 172 34.38 -6.97 -24.49
CA ALA A 172 35.63 -6.68 -25.16
C ALA A 172 35.44 -5.56 -26.18
N PHE A 173 36.51 -4.78 -26.43
CA PHE A 173 36.62 -3.90 -27.58
C PHE A 173 37.96 -4.13 -28.30
N ASN A 174 37.93 -3.92 -29.62
CA ASN A 174 39.12 -3.99 -30.46
C ASN A 174 39.54 -2.56 -30.82
N PRO A 175 40.70 -2.07 -30.35
CA PRO A 175 41.12 -0.68 -30.59
C PRO A 175 41.40 -0.35 -32.04
N ILE A 176 41.55 -1.37 -32.91
CA ILE A 176 41.79 -1.19 -34.35
C ILE A 176 40.49 -1.14 -35.13
N ALA A 177 39.53 -2.02 -34.79
CA ALA A 177 38.25 -2.17 -35.52
C ALA A 177 37.12 -1.36 -34.92
N ASP A 178 37.11 -1.22 -33.59
CA ASP A 178 36.03 -0.51 -32.87
C ASP A 178 36.39 0.97 -32.76
N THR A 179 35.78 1.77 -33.61
CA THR A 179 35.96 3.24 -33.57
C THR A 179 34.75 3.85 -32.90
N GLY A 180 34.96 4.66 -31.84
CA GLY A 180 33.97 5.47 -31.21
C GLY A 180 33.68 5.10 -29.76
N VAL A 181 32.87 5.93 -29.15
CA VAL A 181 32.50 5.86 -27.75
C VAL A 181 31.53 4.70 -27.43
N ARG A 182 31.51 4.26 -26.19
CA ARG A 182 30.57 3.28 -25.67
C ARG A 182 29.80 3.89 -24.53
N THR A 183 28.51 3.59 -24.50
CA THR A 183 27.63 3.96 -23.36
C THR A 183 27.41 2.76 -22.47
N ILE A 184 27.41 3.00 -21.17
CA ILE A 184 27.02 2.06 -20.13
C ILE A 184 25.85 2.69 -19.38
N LYS A 185 24.67 2.07 -19.45
CA LYS A 185 23.48 2.59 -18.80
C LYS A 185 23.18 1.81 -17.53
N ALA A 186 22.99 2.53 -16.43
CA ALA A 186 22.50 2.03 -15.17
C ALA A 186 20.96 2.16 -15.12
N THR A 187 20.27 1.08 -14.79
CA THR A 187 18.85 1.08 -14.60
C THR A 187 18.54 0.83 -13.12
N PHE A 188 18.06 1.85 -12.44
CA PHE A 188 17.58 1.76 -11.07
C PHE A 188 16.09 1.51 -11.07
N LEU A 189 15.62 0.52 -10.29
CA LEU A 189 14.20 0.20 -10.10
C LEU A 189 13.87 0.15 -8.61
N LEU A 190 12.70 0.64 -8.27
CA LEU A 190 12.10 0.55 -6.94
C LEU A 190 10.80 -0.24 -7.05
N GLY A 191 10.71 -1.39 -6.34
CA GLY A 191 9.59 -2.32 -6.52
C GLY A 191 9.43 -2.85 -7.95
N GLY A 192 10.53 -2.95 -8.72
CA GLY A 192 10.52 -3.42 -10.10
C GLY A 192 10.07 -2.38 -11.13
N LYS A 193 9.87 -1.12 -10.74
CA LYS A 193 9.46 0.00 -11.61
C LYS A 193 10.48 1.14 -11.58
N ALA A 194 10.55 1.93 -12.64
CA ALA A 194 11.28 3.19 -12.61
C ALA A 194 10.67 4.14 -11.56
N PRO A 195 11.49 4.79 -10.73
CA PRO A 195 10.99 5.68 -9.69
C PRO A 195 10.30 6.92 -10.28
N ASP A 196 9.27 7.40 -9.58
CA ASP A 196 8.66 8.71 -9.88
C ASP A 196 9.61 9.82 -9.43
N THR A 197 10.14 10.59 -10.36
CA THR A 197 11.10 11.67 -10.10
C THR A 197 10.55 12.80 -9.22
N ASN A 198 9.23 12.90 -9.03
CA ASN A 198 8.62 13.85 -8.09
C ASN A 198 8.63 13.33 -6.64
N LYS A 199 8.82 12.03 -6.46
CA LYS A 199 8.73 11.36 -5.15
C LYS A 199 10.05 10.75 -4.69
N CYS A 200 10.98 10.53 -5.61
CA CYS A 200 12.23 9.87 -5.34
C CYS A 200 13.36 10.54 -6.13
N ASN A 201 14.38 11.00 -5.43
CA ASN A 201 15.61 11.51 -6.02
C ASN A 201 16.64 10.37 -6.08
N VAL A 202 17.37 10.25 -7.18
CA VAL A 202 18.37 9.21 -7.37
C VAL A 202 19.70 9.87 -7.75
N ALA A 203 20.78 9.45 -7.11
CA ALA A 203 22.12 9.90 -7.42
C ALA A 203 22.97 8.73 -7.92
N TYR A 204 23.78 9.00 -8.92
CA TYR A 204 24.65 8.04 -9.59
C TYR A 204 26.09 8.48 -9.45
N TRP A 205 26.99 7.53 -9.13
CA TRP A 205 28.44 7.76 -9.08
C TRP A 205 29.14 6.62 -9.81
N TRP A 206 29.99 6.96 -10.75
CA TRP A 206 30.75 6.00 -11.53
C TRP A 206 32.17 5.87 -11.02
N TYR A 207 32.60 4.63 -10.84
CA TYR A 207 33.90 4.25 -10.32
C TYR A 207 34.66 3.39 -11.35
N LYS A 208 35.98 3.47 -11.34
CA LYS A 208 36.91 2.56 -12.03
C LYS A 208 37.66 1.74 -11.00
N THR A 209 37.97 0.49 -11.34
CA THR A 209 38.93 -0.35 -10.61
C THR A 209 40.04 -0.78 -11.54
N ILE A 210 41.27 -0.35 -11.23
CA ILE A 210 42.50 -0.69 -11.93
C ILE A 210 43.43 -1.31 -10.88
N ASP A 211 43.98 -2.47 -11.17
CA ASP A 211 44.89 -3.22 -10.29
C ASP A 211 44.34 -3.42 -8.84
N GLY A 212 43.03 -3.62 -8.75
CA GLY A 212 42.35 -3.84 -7.47
C GLY A 212 42.03 -2.58 -6.67
N LYS A 213 42.44 -1.40 -7.13
CA LYS A 213 42.13 -0.12 -6.48
C LYS A 213 40.93 0.53 -7.14
N GLU A 214 39.85 0.70 -6.36
CA GLU A 214 38.64 1.42 -6.78
C GLU A 214 38.82 2.93 -6.53
N THR A 215 38.56 3.75 -7.54
CA THR A 215 38.53 5.22 -7.46
C THR A 215 37.38 5.76 -8.27
N ILE A 216 36.86 6.93 -7.90
CA ILE A 216 35.89 7.62 -8.73
C ILE A 216 36.49 7.96 -10.09
N ILE A 217 35.67 7.88 -11.15
CA ILE A 217 36.08 8.31 -12.47
C ILE A 217 36.24 9.84 -12.44
N ASP A 218 37.45 10.33 -12.78
CA ASP A 218 37.76 11.74 -12.78
C ASP A 218 37.69 12.30 -14.20
N PRO A 219 36.78 13.25 -14.50
CA PRO A 219 36.66 13.85 -15.83
C PRO A 219 37.93 14.53 -16.34
N GLU A 220 38.82 14.97 -15.47
CA GLU A 220 40.04 15.70 -15.84
C GLU A 220 41.26 14.76 -16.01
N GLU A 221 41.28 13.64 -15.27
CA GLU A 221 42.40 12.71 -15.25
C GLU A 221 42.19 11.47 -16.13
N ASP A 222 40.95 11.02 -16.29
CA ASP A 222 40.61 9.77 -16.99
C ASP A 222 40.37 9.99 -18.48
N LEU A 223 41.40 9.78 -19.28
CA LEU A 223 41.35 9.97 -20.74
C LEU A 223 40.24 9.17 -21.44
N PHE A 224 39.78 8.09 -20.86
CA PHE A 224 38.68 7.29 -21.42
C PHE A 224 37.30 7.87 -21.10
N TYR A 225 37.22 8.85 -20.20
CA TYR A 225 35.94 9.48 -19.84
C TYR A 225 35.50 10.48 -20.91
N GLU A 226 34.24 10.42 -21.30
CA GLU A 226 33.61 11.38 -22.21
C GLU A 226 32.55 12.23 -21.55
N ASN A 227 31.56 11.58 -20.88
CA ASN A 227 30.54 12.28 -20.09
C ASN A 227 29.73 11.33 -19.17
N GLY A 228 28.85 11.89 -18.34
CA GLY A 228 27.82 11.16 -17.62
C GLY A 228 28.17 10.71 -16.20
N GLN A 229 29.26 11.25 -15.60
CA GLN A 229 29.73 10.84 -14.27
C GLN A 229 28.67 10.79 -13.17
N ASN A 230 27.70 11.73 -13.19
CA ASN A 230 26.64 11.86 -12.18
C ASN A 230 25.25 11.58 -12.76
N THR A 231 25.19 10.79 -13.84
CA THR A 231 23.94 10.44 -14.53
C THR A 231 23.78 8.93 -14.61
N ASP A 232 22.60 8.47 -15.00
CA ASP A 232 22.33 7.05 -15.23
C ASP A 232 23.10 6.45 -16.41
N THR A 233 23.79 7.28 -17.20
CA THR A 233 24.48 6.85 -18.41
C THR A 233 25.89 7.40 -18.46
N LEU A 234 26.88 6.52 -18.33
CA LEU A 234 28.28 6.83 -18.53
C LEU A 234 28.67 6.62 -20.00
N THR A 235 29.37 7.58 -20.59
CA THR A 235 29.98 7.47 -21.91
C THR A 235 31.50 7.42 -21.78
N ILE A 236 32.10 6.41 -22.38
CA ILE A 236 33.56 6.19 -22.38
C ILE A 236 34.11 5.99 -23.78
N ASP A 237 35.34 6.40 -23.99
CA ASP A 237 36.14 5.99 -25.16
C ASP A 237 37.11 4.87 -24.77
N PRO A 238 36.77 3.61 -25.07
CA PRO A 238 37.58 2.48 -24.63
C PRO A 238 38.96 2.40 -25.27
N ARG A 239 39.27 3.20 -26.33
CA ARG A 239 40.60 3.27 -26.95
C ARG A 239 41.69 3.75 -25.98
N TYR A 240 41.31 4.54 -24.97
CA TYR A 240 42.21 5.02 -23.91
C TYR A 240 42.32 4.09 -22.71
N ILE A 241 41.62 2.93 -22.74
CA ILE A 241 41.76 1.89 -21.71
C ILE A 241 42.93 0.97 -22.05
N ASP A 242 43.90 0.86 -21.13
CA ASP A 242 44.99 -0.10 -21.26
C ASP A 242 44.68 -1.41 -20.55
N GLY A 243 44.67 -2.52 -21.32
CA GLY A 243 44.38 -3.86 -20.81
C GLY A 243 42.93 -4.06 -20.41
N LYS A 244 42.60 -3.87 -19.13
CA LYS A 244 41.24 -4.04 -18.59
C LYS A 244 40.96 -3.02 -17.49
N VAL A 245 39.74 -2.54 -17.49
CA VAL A 245 39.20 -1.68 -16.43
C VAL A 245 37.83 -2.20 -16.01
N LYS A 246 37.63 -2.36 -14.73
CA LYS A 246 36.28 -2.62 -14.18
C LYS A 246 35.60 -1.28 -13.94
N ILE A 247 34.42 -1.08 -14.49
CA ILE A 247 33.56 0.08 -14.30
C ILE A 247 32.42 -0.34 -13.37
N SER A 248 32.17 0.42 -12.31
CA SER A 248 31.04 0.20 -11.41
C SER A 248 30.19 1.46 -11.25
N CYS A 249 28.89 1.29 -11.19
CA CYS A 249 27.93 2.32 -10.83
C CYS A 249 27.49 2.09 -9.40
N LYS A 250 27.56 3.11 -8.56
CA LYS A 250 26.97 3.14 -7.21
C LYS A 250 25.79 4.08 -7.21
N VAL A 251 24.70 3.67 -6.59
CA VAL A 251 23.45 4.42 -6.61
C VAL A 251 22.89 4.54 -5.18
N GLU A 252 22.50 5.74 -4.86
CA GLU A 252 21.71 6.07 -3.68
C GLU A 252 20.41 6.71 -4.11
N TYR A 253 19.39 6.56 -3.28
CA TYR A 253 18.12 7.23 -3.51
C TYR A 253 17.58 7.82 -2.20
N ALA A 254 16.80 8.88 -2.32
CA ALA A 254 16.12 9.52 -1.20
C ALA A 254 14.68 9.83 -1.58
N LEU A 255 13.77 9.61 -0.64
CA LEU A 255 12.35 9.96 -0.83
C LEU A 255 12.16 11.48 -0.81
N SER A 256 11.03 11.94 -1.33
CA SER A 256 10.70 13.38 -1.35
C SER A 256 10.77 14.00 0.04
N GLY A 257 11.62 15.02 0.17
CA GLY A 257 11.89 15.71 1.46
C GLY A 257 13.15 15.23 2.18
N GLU A 258 13.78 14.14 1.74
CA GLU A 258 15.05 13.67 2.25
C GLU A 258 16.20 14.15 1.37
N ALA A 259 17.37 14.34 1.96
CA ALA A 259 18.56 14.75 1.25
C ALA A 259 19.36 13.53 0.80
N LEU A 260 19.82 13.53 -0.45
CA LEU A 260 20.79 12.55 -0.94
C LEU A 260 22.14 12.78 -0.25
N PRO A 261 22.91 11.71 0.06
CA PRO A 261 24.27 11.86 0.54
C PRO A 261 25.18 12.49 -0.53
N ALA A 262 26.21 13.20 -0.09
CA ALA A 262 27.19 13.83 -1.00
C ALA A 262 28.11 12.81 -1.71
N SER A 263 28.20 11.58 -1.17
CA SER A 263 28.96 10.45 -1.69
C SER A 263 28.24 9.16 -1.35
N PRO A 264 28.45 8.06 -2.10
CA PRO A 264 27.80 6.79 -1.80
C PRO A 264 28.21 6.26 -0.42
N THR A 265 27.24 5.72 0.30
CA THR A 265 27.43 5.05 1.59
C THR A 265 27.90 3.60 1.39
N ASP A 266 28.21 2.90 2.49
CA ASP A 266 28.59 1.49 2.43
C ASP A 266 27.40 0.58 2.02
N ASP A 267 26.16 1.04 2.23
CA ASP A 267 24.92 0.33 1.90
C ASP A 267 24.37 0.66 0.51
N CYS A 268 25.08 1.47 -0.28
CA CYS A 268 24.64 1.85 -1.62
C CYS A 268 24.45 0.62 -2.54
N LEU A 269 23.52 0.73 -3.47
CA LEU A 269 23.39 -0.26 -4.54
C LEU A 269 24.59 -0.16 -5.48
N LYS A 270 25.09 -1.30 -5.93
CA LYS A 270 26.24 -1.38 -6.84
C LYS A 270 26.01 -2.44 -7.89
N ASP A 271 26.34 -2.10 -9.14
CA ASP A 271 26.54 -3.08 -10.22
C ASP A 271 27.78 -2.73 -11.04
N GLU A 272 28.36 -3.71 -11.73
CA GLU A 272 29.67 -3.56 -12.36
C GLU A 272 29.80 -4.33 -13.67
N THR A 273 30.64 -3.80 -14.56
CA THR A 273 31.05 -4.46 -15.80
C THR A 273 32.53 -4.28 -16.02
N THR A 274 33.17 -5.21 -16.72
CA THR A 274 34.61 -5.13 -17.06
C THR A 274 34.78 -4.86 -18.52
N VAL A 275 35.48 -3.79 -18.86
CA VAL A 275 35.89 -3.45 -20.20
C VAL A 275 37.27 -4.06 -20.47
N VAL A 276 37.39 -4.87 -21.51
CA VAL A 276 38.62 -5.60 -21.83
C VAL A 276 39.08 -5.24 -23.21
N ARG A 277 40.31 -4.72 -23.31
CA ARG A 277 40.98 -4.50 -24.59
C ARG A 277 41.42 -5.83 -25.19
N ARG A 278 41.02 -6.13 -26.40
CA ARG A 278 41.45 -7.32 -27.15
C ARG A 278 41.94 -6.92 -28.54
N TYR A 279 43.09 -7.42 -28.93
CA TYR A 279 43.56 -7.35 -30.29
C TYR A 279 43.04 -8.58 -31.04
N PRO A 280 42.77 -8.47 -32.36
CA PRO A 280 42.49 -9.65 -33.15
C PRO A 280 43.70 -10.55 -33.16
N ASP A 281 43.49 -11.86 -33.08
CA ASP A 281 44.52 -12.90 -33.24
C ASP A 281 45.06 -12.87 -34.68
#